data_271cde6b800b11503ac49f7f51999a8c
#
_entry.id   271cde6b800b11503ac49f7f51999a8c
#
_cell.length_a   1.000
_cell.length_b   1.000
_cell.length_c   1.000
_cell.angle_alpha   90.00
_cell.angle_beta   90.00
_cell.angle_gamma   90.00
#
_symmetry.space_group_name_H-M   'P 1'
#
loop_
_entity.id
_entity.type
_entity.pdbx_description
1 polymer ?
#
loop_
_entity_poly.entity_id
_entity_poly.type
_entity_poly.pdbx_seq_one_letter_code
_entity_poly.pdbx_strand_id
1 'polypeptide(L)'
;MSMWTHITACMSVETGIVVKKPELRRRVKEFLKSAPEITGSEGPADVFVNIQGGYNFYTNRDCDRCKYKDSIIELKDENGNDYMMCSAPDKHDCSAEYQTCIVISIQGDLRDKTPEETKEEFEAFKEYVNTFGYIRDYAVNIKGE
;
A
#
# COMPACT_ATOMS: atom_id res chain seq x y z
N MET A 1 32.01 -21.28 2.83
CA MET A 1 30.82 -21.23 3.71
C MET A 1 29.91 -20.12 3.24
N SER A 2 28.62 -20.40 3.02
CA SER A 2 27.68 -19.39 2.57
C SER A 2 27.27 -18.50 3.74
N MET A 3 27.17 -17.20 3.48
CA MET A 3 26.66 -16.22 4.42
C MET A 3 25.20 -15.96 4.08
N TRP A 4 24.34 -15.89 5.08
CA TRP A 4 22.93 -15.64 4.91
C TRP A 4 22.49 -14.44 5.72
N THR A 5 21.61 -13.66 5.17
CA THR A 5 20.93 -12.57 5.87
C THR A 5 19.44 -12.73 5.67
N HIS A 6 18.71 -12.66 6.77
CA HIS A 6 17.25 -12.76 6.78
C HIS A 6 16.65 -11.37 6.93
N ILE A 7 15.67 -11.07 6.11
CA ILE A 7 14.92 -9.82 6.21
C ILE A 7 13.42 -10.10 6.37
N THR A 8 12.82 -9.41 7.30
CA THR A 8 11.36 -9.34 7.44
C THR A 8 11.01 -7.88 7.68
N ALA A 9 10.16 -7.33 6.84
CA ALA A 9 9.76 -5.94 6.94
C ALA A 9 8.31 -5.75 6.57
N CYS A 10 7.72 -4.68 7.09
CA CYS A 10 6.34 -4.31 6.81
C CYS A 10 6.23 -2.79 6.86
N MET A 11 5.53 -2.21 5.91
CA MET A 11 5.30 -0.77 5.91
C MET A 11 3.88 -0.45 5.48
N SER A 12 3.26 0.48 6.21
CA SER A 12 1.94 1.02 5.92
C SER A 12 2.10 2.33 5.16
N VAL A 13 1.48 2.42 3.99
CA VAL A 13 1.66 3.55 3.09
C VAL A 13 0.32 4.18 2.75
N GLU A 14 0.21 5.50 3.00
CA GLU A 14 -0.92 6.31 2.57
C GLU A 14 -0.58 6.87 1.19
N THR A 15 -1.28 6.39 0.16
CA THR A 15 -0.92 6.70 -1.22
C THR A 15 -1.42 8.05 -1.70
N GLY A 16 -2.47 8.59 -1.07
CA GLY A 16 -3.13 9.79 -1.56
C GLY A 16 -3.91 9.60 -2.86
N ILE A 17 -3.92 8.37 -3.38
CA ILE A 17 -4.63 8.04 -4.63
C ILE A 17 -6.00 7.48 -4.25
N VAL A 18 -7.07 8.12 -4.74
CA VAL A 18 -8.45 7.71 -4.45
C VAL A 18 -8.99 6.99 -5.69
N VAL A 19 -8.85 5.68 -5.70
CA VAL A 19 -9.31 4.82 -6.81
C VAL A 19 -9.89 3.53 -6.24
N LYS A 20 -10.60 2.77 -7.07
CA LYS A 20 -11.14 1.47 -6.69
C LYS A 20 -9.99 0.50 -6.38
N LYS A 21 -10.25 -0.43 -5.48
CA LYS A 21 -9.25 -1.39 -5.03
C LYS A 21 -8.49 -2.12 -6.16
N PRO A 22 -9.15 -2.63 -7.22
CA PRO A 22 -8.44 -3.26 -8.32
C PRO A 22 -7.50 -2.31 -9.06
N GLU A 23 -7.90 -1.05 -9.23
CA GLU A 23 -7.08 -0.03 -9.88
C GLU A 23 -5.87 0.35 -9.00
N LEU A 24 -6.08 0.49 -7.69
CA LEU A 24 -4.99 0.75 -6.77
C LEU A 24 -3.97 -0.40 -6.80
N ARG A 25 -4.45 -1.64 -6.79
CA ARG A 25 -3.58 -2.82 -6.89
C ARG A 25 -2.77 -2.81 -8.17
N ARG A 26 -3.39 -2.46 -9.29
CA ARG A 26 -2.71 -2.36 -10.58
C ARG A 26 -1.61 -1.30 -10.56
N ARG A 27 -1.90 -0.13 -10.01
CA ARG A 27 -0.93 0.98 -9.95
C ARG A 27 0.25 0.66 -9.03
N VAL A 28 0.00 0.04 -7.89
CA VAL A 28 1.05 -0.37 -6.97
C VAL A 28 1.94 -1.42 -7.62
N LYS A 29 1.34 -2.40 -8.28
CA LYS A 29 2.08 -3.47 -8.96
C LYS A 29 2.98 -2.91 -10.06
N GLU A 30 2.46 -1.96 -10.85
CA GLU A 30 3.24 -1.30 -11.90
C GLU A 30 4.40 -0.48 -11.30
N PHE A 31 4.13 0.26 -10.22
CA PHE A 31 5.14 1.04 -9.52
C PHE A 31 6.27 0.15 -8.99
N LEU A 32 5.94 -0.99 -8.40
CA LEU A 32 6.93 -1.88 -7.80
C LEU A 32 7.80 -2.61 -8.82
N LYS A 33 7.41 -2.65 -10.09
CA LYS A 33 8.25 -3.26 -11.14
C LYS A 33 9.60 -2.56 -11.29
N SER A 34 9.67 -1.27 -11.00
CA SER A 34 10.89 -0.46 -11.11
C SER A 34 11.55 -0.21 -9.76
N ALA A 35 11.10 -0.87 -8.71
CA ALA A 35 11.65 -0.70 -7.37
C ALA A 35 13.06 -1.28 -7.28
N PRO A 36 13.95 -0.65 -6.49
CA PRO A 36 15.24 -1.26 -6.17
C PRO A 36 15.04 -2.62 -5.51
N GLU A 37 15.79 -3.61 -5.94
CA GLU A 37 15.68 -4.96 -5.38
C GLU A 37 16.43 -5.09 -4.06
N ILE A 38 15.87 -5.89 -3.16
CA ILE A 38 16.55 -6.39 -1.98
C ILE A 38 16.88 -7.84 -2.31
N THR A 39 18.13 -8.11 -2.64
CA THR A 39 18.47 -9.37 -3.31
C THR A 39 19.77 -9.97 -2.78
N GLY A 40 19.87 -11.29 -2.85
CA GLY A 40 21.08 -12.05 -2.63
C GLY A 40 21.49 -12.79 -3.91
N SER A 41 22.48 -13.69 -3.81
CA SER A 41 22.98 -14.43 -4.97
C SER A 41 21.97 -15.41 -5.56
N GLU A 42 20.93 -15.79 -4.82
CA GLU A 42 19.90 -16.72 -5.28
C GLU A 42 18.60 -16.04 -5.68
N GLY A 43 18.58 -14.73 -5.68
CA GLY A 43 17.41 -13.94 -6.12
C GLY A 43 16.94 -12.94 -5.08
N PRO A 44 15.90 -12.18 -5.43
CA PRO A 44 15.39 -11.13 -4.57
C PRO A 44 14.51 -11.67 -3.44
N ALA A 45 14.37 -10.86 -2.39
CA ALA A 45 13.36 -11.06 -1.35
C ALA A 45 11.95 -10.95 -1.97
N ASP A 46 11.01 -11.66 -1.37
CA ASP A 46 9.62 -11.60 -1.78
C ASP A 46 8.97 -10.30 -1.27
N VAL A 47 8.19 -9.68 -2.13
CA VAL A 47 7.46 -8.45 -1.81
C VAL A 47 5.97 -8.71 -2.00
N PHE A 48 5.20 -8.51 -0.95
CA PHE A 48 3.76 -8.73 -0.96
C PHE A 48 3.04 -7.40 -0.71
N VAL A 49 1.93 -7.18 -1.41
CA VAL A 49 1.13 -5.98 -1.25
C VAL A 49 -0.30 -6.36 -0.87
N ASN A 50 -0.78 -5.76 0.21
CA ASN A 50 -2.18 -5.84 0.62
C ASN A 50 -2.79 -4.44 0.60
N ILE A 51 -3.99 -4.33 0.08
CA ILE A 51 -4.76 -3.10 0.12
C ILE A 51 -5.73 -3.26 1.27
N GLN A 52 -5.37 -2.68 2.42
CA GLN A 52 -6.18 -2.76 3.62
C GLN A 52 -5.83 -1.62 4.57
N GLY A 53 -6.76 -1.34 5.44
CA GLY A 53 -6.63 -0.20 6.35
C GLY A 53 -6.95 1.11 5.65
N GLY A 54 -6.81 2.20 6.37
CA GLY A 54 -7.15 3.51 5.86
C GLY A 54 -8.64 3.72 5.75
N TYR A 55 -9.03 4.63 4.89
CA TYR A 55 -10.42 5.05 4.74
C TYR A 55 -11.02 4.53 3.44
N ASN A 56 -12.26 4.07 3.52
CA ASN A 56 -13.06 3.78 2.35
C ASN A 56 -13.79 5.05 1.94
N PHE A 57 -13.64 5.44 0.68
CA PHE A 57 -14.27 6.62 0.15
C PHE A 57 -15.39 6.22 -0.82
N TYR A 58 -16.55 6.82 -0.64
CA TYR A 58 -17.68 6.66 -1.52
C TYR A 58 -17.89 7.98 -2.23
N THR A 59 -17.63 8.01 -3.54
CA THR A 59 -17.77 9.25 -4.30
C THR A 59 -19.12 9.31 -5.00
N ASN A 60 -19.61 10.52 -5.22
CA ASN A 60 -20.85 10.74 -5.94
C ASN A 60 -20.74 10.38 -7.44
N ARG A 61 -19.53 10.15 -7.93
CA ARG A 61 -19.29 9.82 -9.34
C ARG A 61 -20.03 8.56 -9.79
N ASP A 62 -20.01 7.52 -8.96
CA ASP A 62 -20.71 6.27 -9.23
C ASP A 62 -22.12 6.25 -8.61
N CYS A 63 -22.37 7.13 -7.66
CA CYS A 63 -23.65 7.18 -6.95
C CYS A 63 -24.81 7.74 -7.79
N ASP A 64 -24.53 8.50 -8.83
CA ASP A 64 -25.56 9.02 -9.74
C ASP A 64 -26.36 7.91 -10.43
N ARG A 65 -25.74 6.73 -10.57
CA ARG A 65 -26.33 5.55 -11.22
C ARG A 65 -26.82 4.52 -10.21
N CYS A 66 -26.66 4.81 -8.91
CA CYS A 66 -27.02 3.89 -7.86
C CYS A 66 -28.49 4.01 -7.50
N LYS A 67 -29.18 2.88 -7.32
CA LYS A 67 -30.57 2.87 -6.88
C LYS A 67 -30.77 3.43 -5.46
N TYR A 68 -29.69 3.56 -4.69
CA TYR A 68 -29.69 4.11 -3.34
C TYR A 68 -29.15 5.54 -3.29
N LYS A 69 -29.20 6.26 -4.40
CA LYS A 69 -28.68 7.63 -4.49
C LYS A 69 -29.30 8.59 -3.47
N ASP A 70 -30.52 8.32 -3.03
CA ASP A 70 -31.21 9.13 -2.01
C ASP A 70 -30.59 8.97 -0.62
N SER A 71 -29.70 7.99 -0.44
CA SER A 71 -28.96 7.79 0.81
C SER A 71 -27.67 8.57 0.87
N ILE A 72 -27.37 9.39 -0.14
CA ILE A 72 -26.19 10.23 -0.18
C ILE A 72 -26.39 11.44 0.71
N ILE A 73 -25.42 11.69 1.59
CA ILE A 73 -25.44 12.86 2.49
C ILE A 73 -24.26 13.76 2.16
N GLU A 74 -24.47 15.06 2.33
CA GLU A 74 -23.41 16.05 2.19
C GLU A 74 -22.77 16.31 3.54
N LEU A 75 -21.44 16.28 3.58
CA LEU A 75 -20.66 16.50 4.79
C LEU A 75 -19.58 17.56 4.50
N LYS A 76 -19.01 18.11 5.58
CA LYS A 76 -17.84 18.99 5.48
C LYS A 76 -16.69 18.38 6.23
N ASP A 77 -15.49 18.47 5.66
CA ASP A 77 -14.28 18.06 6.33
C ASP A 77 -13.79 19.14 7.31
N GLU A 78 -12.67 18.89 7.97
CA GLU A 78 -12.06 19.81 8.94
C GLU A 78 -11.68 21.16 8.33
N ASN A 79 -11.41 21.17 7.02
CA ASN A 79 -11.00 22.35 6.27
C ASN A 79 -12.20 23.09 5.65
N GLY A 80 -13.42 22.63 5.88
CA GLY A 80 -14.64 23.23 5.35
C GLY A 80 -14.95 22.83 3.91
N ASN A 81 -14.27 21.84 3.35
CA ASN A 81 -14.53 21.33 2.01
C ASN A 81 -15.74 20.37 2.05
N ASP A 82 -16.62 20.51 1.06
CA ASP A 82 -17.77 19.64 0.94
C ASP A 82 -17.40 18.30 0.33
N TYR A 83 -17.96 17.23 0.89
CA TYR A 83 -17.86 15.91 0.30
C TYR A 83 -19.15 15.13 0.50
N MET A 84 -19.36 14.10 -0.33
CA MET A 84 -20.56 13.27 -0.27
C MET A 84 -20.21 11.86 0.20
N MET A 85 -21.10 11.29 1.01
CA MET A 85 -20.95 9.93 1.52
C MET A 85 -22.28 9.20 1.44
N CYS A 86 -22.23 7.91 1.11
CA CYS A 86 -23.42 7.05 1.16
C CYS A 86 -23.69 6.66 2.62
N SER A 87 -24.92 6.91 3.08
CA SER A 87 -25.32 6.56 4.45
C SER A 87 -25.80 5.12 4.59
N ALA A 88 -25.85 4.35 3.49
CA ALA A 88 -26.36 2.98 3.50
C ALA A 88 -25.44 2.03 2.68
N PRO A 89 -24.11 2.03 2.90
CA PRO A 89 -23.21 1.21 2.11
C PRO A 89 -23.39 -0.29 2.36
N ASP A 90 -23.94 -0.68 3.50
CA ASP A 90 -24.22 -2.06 3.89
C ASP A 90 -25.44 -2.67 3.22
N LYS A 91 -26.30 -1.86 2.60
CA LYS A 91 -27.52 -2.32 1.95
C LYS A 91 -27.33 -2.74 0.51
N HIS A 92 -26.16 -2.52 -0.05
CA HIS A 92 -25.86 -2.84 -1.44
C HIS A 92 -24.34 -3.03 -1.60
N ASP A 93 -23.97 -3.75 -2.65
CA ASP A 93 -22.57 -3.88 -3.03
C ASP A 93 -22.12 -2.57 -3.66
N CYS A 94 -21.46 -1.75 -2.86
CA CYS A 94 -20.96 -0.47 -3.33
C CYS A 94 -19.62 -0.67 -4.05
N SER A 95 -19.70 -0.91 -5.35
CA SER A 95 -18.51 -1.05 -6.20
C SER A 95 -17.70 0.24 -6.31
N ALA A 96 -18.24 1.33 -5.79
CA ALA A 96 -17.59 2.64 -5.73
C ALA A 96 -16.74 2.82 -4.47
N GLU A 97 -16.46 1.76 -3.74
CA GLU A 97 -15.57 1.80 -2.58
C GLU A 97 -14.14 2.08 -3.01
N TYR A 98 -13.55 3.13 -2.45
CA TYR A 98 -12.20 3.58 -2.77
C TYR A 98 -11.31 3.46 -1.55
N GLN A 99 -10.07 2.99 -1.75
CA GLN A 99 -9.10 2.87 -0.68
C GLN A 99 -7.82 3.61 -1.03
N THR A 100 -7.16 4.14 -0.01
CA THR A 100 -5.93 4.93 -0.18
C THR A 100 -4.72 4.32 0.50
N CYS A 101 -4.90 3.28 1.33
CA CYS A 101 -3.82 2.68 2.09
C CYS A 101 -3.42 1.32 1.55
N ILE A 102 -2.12 1.08 1.55
CA ILE A 102 -1.54 -0.22 1.22
C ILE A 102 -0.59 -0.66 2.32
N VAL A 103 -0.38 -1.96 2.43
CA VAL A 103 0.64 -2.55 3.30
C VAL A 103 1.59 -3.34 2.40
N ILE A 104 2.88 -3.00 2.47
CA ILE A 104 3.93 -3.70 1.73
C ILE A 104 4.71 -4.54 2.73
N SER A 105 4.79 -5.84 2.47
CA SER A 105 5.54 -6.78 3.30
C SER A 105 6.70 -7.37 2.50
N ILE A 106 7.85 -7.50 3.15
CA ILE A 106 9.08 -8.02 2.54
C ILE A 106 9.55 -9.19 3.38
N GLN A 107 9.90 -10.29 2.72
CA GLN A 107 10.43 -11.45 3.40
C GLN A 107 11.45 -12.16 2.51
N GLY A 108 12.60 -12.50 3.07
CA GLY A 108 13.59 -13.22 2.29
C GLY A 108 14.77 -13.72 3.12
N ASP A 109 15.37 -14.78 2.60
CA ASP A 109 16.63 -15.32 3.08
C ASP A 109 17.66 -15.07 1.96
N LEU A 110 18.60 -14.17 2.19
CA LEU A 110 19.48 -13.66 1.15
C LEU A 110 20.87 -14.27 1.32
N ARG A 111 21.25 -15.08 0.33
CA ARG A 111 22.55 -15.74 0.32
C ARG A 111 23.65 -14.78 -0.17
N ASP A 112 24.83 -14.93 0.41
CA ASP A 112 26.01 -14.13 0.10
C ASP A 112 25.79 -12.63 0.29
N LYS A 113 25.07 -12.29 1.36
CA LYS A 113 24.65 -10.93 1.68
C LYS A 113 24.95 -10.62 3.13
N THR A 114 25.45 -9.44 3.41
CA THR A 114 25.64 -8.96 4.78
C THR A 114 24.40 -8.21 5.27
N PRO A 115 24.18 -8.13 6.60
CA PRO A 115 23.11 -7.29 7.13
C PRO A 115 23.24 -5.81 6.71
N GLU A 116 24.44 -5.29 6.63
CA GLU A 116 24.70 -3.90 6.22
C GLU A 116 24.28 -3.65 4.77
N GLU A 117 24.65 -4.54 3.86
CA GLU A 117 24.24 -4.45 2.45
C GLU A 117 22.72 -4.53 2.31
N THR A 118 22.10 -5.43 3.06
CA THR A 118 20.64 -5.61 3.07
C THR A 118 19.94 -4.37 3.59
N LYS A 119 20.50 -3.76 4.64
CA LYS A 119 19.97 -2.52 5.21
C LYS A 119 20.02 -1.38 4.19
N GLU A 120 21.12 -1.24 3.47
CA GLU A 120 21.25 -0.23 2.42
C GLU A 120 20.21 -0.43 1.31
N GLU A 121 20.02 -1.68 0.87
CA GLU A 121 19.01 -1.99 -0.14
C GLU A 121 17.59 -1.75 0.37
N PHE A 122 17.32 -2.05 1.64
CA PHE A 122 16.04 -1.76 2.26
C PHE A 122 15.78 -0.25 2.32
N GLU A 123 16.77 0.56 2.69
CA GLU A 123 16.62 2.00 2.73
C GLU A 123 16.36 2.58 1.33
N ALA A 124 17.04 2.06 0.29
CA ALA A 124 16.76 2.46 -1.09
C ALA A 124 15.34 2.11 -1.51
N PHE A 125 14.87 0.92 -1.15
CA PHE A 125 13.50 0.48 -1.42
C PHE A 125 12.49 1.40 -0.72
N LYS A 126 12.74 1.70 0.55
CA LYS A 126 11.87 2.57 1.34
C LYS A 126 11.78 3.99 0.75
N GLU A 127 12.92 4.56 0.34
CA GLU A 127 12.94 5.86 -0.33
C GLU A 127 12.14 5.84 -1.63
N TYR A 128 12.26 4.77 -2.40
CA TYR A 128 11.48 4.61 -3.62
C TYR A 128 9.98 4.56 -3.33
N VAL A 129 9.57 3.78 -2.33
CA VAL A 129 8.15 3.69 -1.92
C VAL A 129 7.63 5.05 -1.47
N ASN A 130 8.48 5.84 -0.83
CA ASN A 130 8.09 7.17 -0.36
C ASN A 130 7.79 8.15 -1.51
N THR A 131 8.19 7.85 -2.73
CA THR A 131 7.80 8.62 -3.92
C THR A 131 6.38 8.30 -4.39
N PHE A 132 5.86 7.15 -4.01
CA PHE A 132 4.49 6.73 -4.34
C PHE A 132 3.47 7.24 -3.33
N GLY A 133 3.85 7.25 -2.06
CA GLY A 133 2.96 7.69 -1.00
C GLY A 133 3.73 7.95 0.29
N TYR A 134 3.00 8.34 1.33
CA TYR A 134 3.57 8.63 2.63
C TYR A 134 3.63 7.34 3.46
N ILE A 135 4.83 6.99 3.92
CA ILE A 135 5.01 5.84 4.82
C ILE A 135 4.61 6.28 6.23
N ARG A 136 3.46 5.79 6.70
CA ARG A 136 2.92 6.13 8.01
C ARG A 136 3.67 5.45 9.14
N ASP A 137 4.04 4.19 8.89
CA ASP A 137 4.70 3.35 9.87
C ASP A 137 5.44 2.22 9.16
N TYR A 138 6.51 1.75 9.77
CA TYR A 138 7.22 0.59 9.27
C TYR A 138 7.95 -0.13 10.38
N ALA A 139 8.21 -1.41 10.16
CA ALA A 139 9.05 -2.23 11.01
C ALA A 139 9.97 -3.05 10.11
N VAL A 140 11.21 -3.22 10.52
CA VAL A 140 12.18 -4.03 9.78
C VAL A 140 13.05 -4.82 10.75
N ASN A 141 13.27 -6.08 10.42
CA ASN A 141 14.21 -6.93 11.13
C ASN A 141 15.18 -7.54 10.10
N ILE A 142 16.45 -7.24 10.24
CA ILE A 142 17.52 -7.74 9.37
C ILE A 142 18.51 -8.44 10.28
N LYS A 143 18.72 -9.72 10.03
CA LYS A 143 19.55 -10.56 10.90
C LYS A 143 20.48 -11.46 10.08
N GLY A 144 21.78 -11.38 10.37
CA GLY A 144 22.76 -12.28 9.81
C GLY A 144 22.89 -13.57 10.60
N GLU A 145 23.31 -14.60 9.93
CA GLU A 145 23.73 -15.85 10.60
C GLU A 145 25.17 -15.77 11.06
#